data_f94b4b93782f60f7949f23f0794a2680
#
_entry.id   f94b4b93782f60f7949f23f0794a2680
#
_cell.length_a   1.000
_cell.length_b   1.000
_cell.length_c   1.000
_cell.angle_alpha   90.00
_cell.angle_beta   90.00
_cell.angle_gamma   90.00
#
_symmetry.space_group_name_H-M   'P 1'
#
loop_
_entity.id
_entity.type
_entity.pdbx_description
1 polymer ?
#
loop_
_entity_poly.entity_id
_entity_poly.type
_entity_poly.pdbx_seq_one_letter_code
_entity_poly.pdbx_strand_id
1 'polypeptide(L)'
;STFQGRAGLYLEDLYIKPESRGKGYGKKTLAQLAKIAVERKCGRLDWVCLDWNHPSIEFYLSLGAKPMDGWTIYRLEGDSLEGMAE
;
A
#
# COMPACT_ATOMS: atom_id res chain seq x y z
N SER A 1 -5.00 6.35 10.57
CA SER A 1 -6.42 5.99 10.62
C SER A 1 -6.72 5.13 11.83
N THR A 2 -7.85 5.39 12.43
CA THR A 2 -8.26 4.66 13.62
C THR A 2 -9.52 3.84 13.36
N PHE A 3 -9.80 3.52 12.12
CA PHE A 3 -10.94 2.70 11.77
C PHE A 3 -10.87 1.39 12.54
N GLN A 4 -11.94 1.02 13.20
CA GLN A 4 -12.01 -0.15 14.08
C GLN A 4 -11.03 -0.06 15.27
N GLY A 5 -10.65 1.15 15.64
CA GLY A 5 -9.81 1.36 16.81
C GLY A 5 -8.35 1.00 16.64
N ARG A 6 -7.89 0.77 15.39
CA ARG A 6 -6.50 0.44 15.12
C ARG A 6 -5.91 1.34 14.06
N ALA A 7 -4.66 1.74 14.25
CA ALA A 7 -3.92 2.46 13.23
C ALA A 7 -3.61 1.54 12.07
N GLY A 8 -3.40 2.12 10.91
CA GLY A 8 -2.93 1.40 9.74
C GLY A 8 -1.50 1.77 9.42
N LEU A 9 -0.82 0.92 8.68
CA LEU A 9 0.49 1.22 8.11
C LEU A 9 0.29 1.39 6.61
N TYR A 10 0.77 2.49 6.06
CA TYR A 10 0.64 2.79 4.65
C TYR A 10 1.99 2.79 3.97
N LEU A 11 2.10 2.04 2.88
CA LEU A 11 3.29 2.01 2.04
C LEU A 11 3.05 2.90 0.84
N GLU A 12 3.79 3.98 0.74
CA GLU A 12 3.57 4.96 -0.31
C GLU A 12 4.04 4.46 -1.67
N ASP A 13 5.23 3.89 -1.72
CA ASP A 13 5.82 3.42 -2.97
C ASP A 13 6.31 1.99 -2.85
N LEU A 14 5.73 1.09 -3.62
CA LEU A 14 6.22 -0.27 -3.74
C LEU A 14 6.63 -0.50 -5.19
N TYR A 15 7.92 -0.55 -5.44
CA TYR A 15 8.44 -0.77 -6.77
C TYR A 15 9.52 -1.84 -6.75
N ILE A 16 9.36 -2.84 -7.60
CA ILE A 16 10.35 -3.90 -7.77
C ILE A 16 10.97 -3.74 -9.15
N LYS A 17 12.29 -3.59 -9.19
CA LYS A 17 13.00 -3.45 -10.47
C LYS A 17 12.70 -4.64 -11.37
N PRO A 18 12.57 -4.41 -12.70
CA PRO A 18 12.23 -5.51 -13.61
C PRO A 18 13.16 -6.72 -13.47
N GLU A 19 14.46 -6.52 -13.29
CA GLU A 19 15.40 -7.62 -13.15
C GLU A 19 15.23 -8.40 -11.87
N SER A 20 14.50 -7.88 -10.91
CA SER A 20 14.23 -8.56 -9.64
C SER A 20 12.87 -9.21 -9.59
N ARG A 21 12.02 -8.96 -10.59
CA ARG A 21 10.68 -9.53 -10.63
C ARG A 21 10.77 -11.04 -10.84
N GLY A 22 9.83 -11.75 -10.23
CA GLY A 22 9.81 -13.21 -10.34
C GLY A 22 10.75 -13.92 -9.39
N LYS A 23 11.53 -13.18 -8.59
CA LYS A 23 12.45 -13.79 -7.63
C LYS A 23 11.90 -13.76 -6.20
N GLY A 24 10.63 -13.45 -6.03
CA GLY A 24 10.02 -13.43 -4.71
C GLY A 24 10.32 -12.21 -3.88
N TYR A 25 11.00 -11.21 -4.43
CA TYR A 25 11.35 -10.01 -3.66
C TYR A 25 10.12 -9.20 -3.25
N GLY A 26 9.11 -9.13 -4.11
CA GLY A 26 7.87 -8.43 -3.77
C GLY A 26 7.19 -9.06 -2.57
N LYS A 27 7.10 -10.39 -2.57
CA LYS A 27 6.49 -11.11 -1.46
C LYS A 27 7.29 -10.93 -0.19
N LYS A 28 8.63 -11.01 -0.28
CA LYS A 28 9.50 -10.82 0.89
C LYS A 28 9.36 -9.43 1.47
N THR A 29 9.29 -8.41 0.61
CA THR A 29 9.14 -7.02 1.05
C THR A 29 7.82 -6.84 1.78
N LEU A 30 6.73 -7.34 1.21
CA LEU A 30 5.43 -7.24 1.85
C LEU A 30 5.37 -8.03 3.15
N ALA A 31 6.03 -9.19 3.20
CA ALA A 31 6.07 -9.98 4.42
C ALA A 31 6.80 -9.22 5.54
N GLN A 32 7.90 -8.53 5.22
CA GLN A 32 8.60 -7.72 6.21
C GLN A 32 7.74 -6.57 6.70
N LEU A 33 7.03 -5.91 5.80
CA LEU A 33 6.14 -4.81 6.17
C LEU A 33 4.97 -5.31 7.00
N ALA A 34 4.41 -6.46 6.66
CA ALA A 34 3.33 -7.06 7.43
C ALA A 34 3.80 -7.40 8.84
N LYS A 35 5.04 -7.89 8.96
CA LYS A 35 5.62 -8.18 10.28
C LYS A 35 5.72 -6.91 11.11
N ILE A 36 6.19 -5.83 10.51
CA ILE A 36 6.28 -4.54 11.21
C ILE A 36 4.89 -4.08 11.63
N ALA A 37 3.90 -4.19 10.76
CA ALA A 37 2.53 -3.79 11.08
C ALA A 37 2.00 -4.57 12.27
N VAL A 38 2.22 -5.88 12.29
CA VAL A 38 1.77 -6.73 13.39
C VAL A 38 2.50 -6.35 14.68
N GLU A 39 3.81 -6.15 14.62
CA GLU A 39 4.61 -5.79 15.79
C GLU A 39 4.18 -4.45 16.38
N ARG A 40 3.75 -3.51 15.53
CA ARG A 40 3.28 -2.20 15.97
C ARG A 40 1.79 -2.19 16.27
N LYS A 41 1.16 -3.36 16.27
CA LYS A 41 -0.28 -3.53 16.54
C LYS A 41 -1.14 -2.73 15.57
N CYS A 42 -0.67 -2.58 14.33
CA CYS A 42 -1.47 -1.99 13.26
C CYS A 42 -2.47 -3.03 12.77
N GLY A 43 -3.68 -2.57 12.46
CA GLY A 43 -4.73 -3.49 12.01
C GLY A 43 -4.69 -3.79 10.53
N ARG A 44 -3.86 -3.06 9.78
CA ARG A 44 -3.82 -3.25 8.33
C ARG A 44 -2.53 -2.68 7.74
N LEU A 45 -2.24 -3.11 6.53
CA LEU A 45 -1.16 -2.58 5.70
C LEU A 45 -1.78 -2.21 4.36
N ASP A 46 -1.69 -0.95 3.97
CA ASP A 46 -2.29 -0.45 2.74
C ASP A 46 -1.21 0.02 1.77
N TRP A 47 -1.47 -0.16 0.48
CA TRP A 47 -0.63 0.38 -0.58
C TRP A 47 -1.51 0.62 -1.80
N VAL A 48 -0.95 1.29 -2.82
CA VAL A 48 -1.68 1.58 -4.05
C VAL A 48 -1.04 0.88 -5.23
N CYS A 49 -1.85 0.64 -6.24
CA CYS A 49 -1.43 -0.01 -7.47
C CYS A 49 -2.18 0.65 -8.61
N LEU A 50 -1.49 0.89 -9.72
CA LEU A 50 -2.15 1.44 -10.90
C LEU A 50 -3.18 0.45 -11.43
N ASP A 51 -4.33 0.96 -11.81
CA ASP A 51 -5.47 0.13 -12.19
C ASP A 51 -5.21 -0.76 -13.41
N TRP A 52 -4.25 -0.37 -14.25
CA TRP A 52 -3.93 -1.14 -15.44
C TRP A 52 -2.80 -2.15 -15.23
N ASN A 53 -2.19 -2.19 -14.05
CA ASN A 53 -1.07 -3.07 -13.77
C ASN A 53 -1.58 -4.46 -13.35
N HIS A 54 -2.07 -5.20 -14.33
CA HIS A 54 -2.72 -6.48 -14.08
C HIS A 54 -1.82 -7.53 -13.41
N PRO A 55 -0.54 -7.68 -13.81
CA PRO A 55 0.31 -8.66 -13.13
C PRO A 55 0.46 -8.35 -11.64
N SER A 56 0.59 -7.08 -11.27
CA SER A 56 0.70 -6.70 -9.86
C SER A 56 -0.61 -6.95 -9.13
N ILE A 57 -1.73 -6.62 -9.75
CA ILE A 57 -3.05 -6.86 -9.15
C ILE A 57 -3.24 -8.34 -8.86
N GLU A 58 -2.92 -9.22 -9.82
CA GLU A 58 -3.05 -10.65 -9.62
C GLU A 58 -2.14 -11.15 -8.50
N PHE A 59 -0.92 -10.60 -8.43
CA PHE A 59 0.00 -10.94 -7.37
C PHE A 59 -0.56 -10.56 -6.00
N TYR A 60 -1.06 -9.32 -5.86
CA TYR A 60 -1.61 -8.87 -4.58
C TYR A 60 -2.84 -9.70 -4.17
N LEU A 61 -3.72 -10.00 -5.11
CA LEU A 61 -4.87 -10.85 -4.82
C LEU A 61 -4.45 -12.23 -4.36
N SER A 62 -3.38 -12.77 -4.95
CA SER A 62 -2.89 -14.10 -4.55
C SER A 62 -2.37 -14.11 -3.12
N LEU A 63 -1.99 -12.96 -2.58
CA LEU A 63 -1.53 -12.84 -1.19
C LEU A 63 -2.68 -12.65 -0.21
N GLY A 64 -3.90 -12.51 -0.69
CA GLY A 64 -5.05 -12.24 0.17
C GLY A 64 -5.36 -10.77 0.33
N ALA A 65 -4.68 -9.89 -0.41
CA ALA A 65 -5.01 -8.46 -0.36
C ALA A 65 -6.38 -8.22 -0.98
N LYS A 66 -7.06 -7.20 -0.50
CA LYS A 66 -8.41 -6.86 -0.96
C LYS A 66 -8.40 -5.46 -1.56
N PRO A 67 -8.93 -5.29 -2.78
CA PRO A 67 -9.07 -3.94 -3.33
C PRO A 67 -10.16 -3.21 -2.55
N MET A 68 -9.87 -1.97 -2.16
CA MET A 68 -10.82 -1.18 -1.38
C MET A 68 -11.66 -0.33 -2.33
N ASP A 69 -12.55 -0.98 -3.05
CA ASP A 69 -13.28 -0.36 -4.16
C ASP A 69 -14.26 0.73 -3.75
N GLY A 70 -14.69 0.76 -2.52
CA GLY A 70 -15.63 1.77 -2.04
C GLY A 70 -14.97 3.08 -1.62
N TRP A 71 -13.66 3.22 -1.83
CA TRP A 71 -12.89 4.36 -1.33
C TRP A 71 -12.25 5.12 -2.46
N THR A 72 -12.17 6.44 -2.31
CA THR A 72 -11.46 7.31 -3.25
C THR A 72 -10.34 8.01 -2.50
N ILE A 73 -9.16 8.00 -3.09
CA ILE A 73 -8.02 8.71 -2.52
C ILE A 73 -8.14 10.18 -2.88
N TYR A 74 -8.06 11.06 -1.88
CA TYR A 74 -7.98 12.50 -2.10
C TYR A 74 -6.57 12.95 -1.80
N ARG A 75 -6.05 13.85 -2.64
CA ARG A 75 -4.66 14.30 -2.52
C ARG A 75 -4.59 15.81 -2.62
N LEU A 76 -3.85 16.39 -1.70
CA LEU A 76 -3.42 17.78 -1.83
C LEU A 76 -1.95 17.76 -2.25
N GLU A 77 -1.62 18.45 -3.30
CA GLU A 77 -0.23 18.57 -3.76
C GLU A 77 -0.04 19.91 -4.47
N GLY A 78 1.22 20.30 -4.67
CA GLY A 78 1.56 21.55 -5.34
C GLY A 78 0.94 22.75 -4.64
N ASP A 79 0.42 23.68 -5.45
CA ASP A 79 -0.12 24.94 -4.93
C ASP A 79 -1.29 24.71 -3.95
N SER A 80 -2.09 23.69 -4.16
CA SER A 80 -3.20 23.39 -3.27
C SER A 80 -2.72 22.99 -1.88
N LEU A 81 -1.64 22.20 -1.84
CA LEU A 81 -1.06 21.81 -0.56
C LEU A 81 -0.45 22.98 0.15
N GLU A 82 0.33 23.78 -0.59
CA GLU A 82 1.00 24.94 -0.01
C GLU A 82 0.01 25.98 0.48
N GLY A 83 -1.05 26.23 -0.32
CA GLY A 83 -2.07 27.19 0.08
C GLY A 83 -2.81 26.76 1.33
N MET A 84 -3.09 25.46 1.48
CA MET A 84 -3.78 24.98 2.66
C MET A 84 -2.90 25.10 3.92
N ALA A 85 -1.58 25.04 3.76
CA ALA A 85 -0.66 25.11 4.89
C ALA A 85 -0.45 26.53 5.41
N GLU A 86 -0.87 27.57 4.66
CA GLU A 86 -0.80 28.95 5.13
C GLU A 86 -1.76 29.16 6.29
#